data_db4cc7c2f3b0793333e9648e3e3064a5
#
_entry.id   db4cc7c2f3b0793333e9648e3e3064a5
#
_cell.length_a   1.000
_cell.length_b   1.000
_cell.length_c   1.000
_cell.angle_alpha   90.00
_cell.angle_beta   90.00
_cell.angle_gamma   90.00
#
_symmetry.space_group_name_H-M   'P 1'
#
loop_
_entity.id
_entity.type
_entity.pdbx_description
1 polymer ?
#
loop_
_entity_poly.entity_id
_entity_poly.type
_entity_poly.pdbx_seq_one_letter_code
_entity_poly.pdbx_strand_id
1 'polypeptide(L)'
;MRIVVLAGGLSMERNVSLSSGTRICRALRARGHQAALVDLFLGLEGYDGAPESIFDAPDGLCGDFSVAREEPDLDAVRASRRDKSENIFGKDVLRVCAMADVVFIALHGACGEDGRVQAAFDLLGIPYTGSGYLGSAIAMDKDLTKRLVAPYVTTAKWRALKYTADEIDAIADETELPCVVKPNANGSSIGVTIAHTRGEVAAALTECLHFGAQVVIEQYIHGRELQVGILDGKALPAIEIIPKTGFYDYANKYQAGAAEEVCPAPIPAEWEEKLRSATETVFRVLELSVYSRADFIVTEDGTPYFLEINTLPGMTPTSLVPQEAAAAGIGYGELCERIVTSSLRARKEGRA
;
A
#
# COMPACT_ATOMS: atom_id res chain seq x y z
N MET A 1 -18.28 3.80 -17.83
CA MET A 1 -17.89 4.90 -16.92
C MET A 1 -16.59 5.52 -17.42
N ARG A 2 -16.39 6.81 -17.15
CA ARG A 2 -15.10 7.49 -17.28
C ARG A 2 -14.30 7.27 -15.99
N ILE A 3 -13.13 6.69 -16.11
CA ILE A 3 -12.29 6.33 -14.94
C ILE A 3 -10.91 6.91 -15.15
N VAL A 4 -10.45 7.76 -14.24
CA VAL A 4 -9.03 8.11 -14.16
C VAL A 4 -8.34 7.05 -13.33
N VAL A 5 -7.29 6.42 -13.85
CA VAL A 5 -6.37 5.58 -13.07
C VAL A 5 -5.18 6.45 -12.68
N LEU A 6 -5.14 6.87 -11.43
CA LEU A 6 -4.12 7.79 -10.91
C LEU A 6 -2.95 7.01 -10.37
N ALA A 7 -1.76 7.18 -10.97
CA ALA A 7 -0.56 6.42 -10.66
C ALA A 7 0.69 7.32 -10.60
N GLY A 8 1.86 6.75 -10.44
CA GLY A 8 3.14 7.47 -10.41
C GLY A 8 3.35 8.23 -9.09
N GLY A 9 3.37 9.55 -9.14
CA GLY A 9 3.64 10.39 -7.96
C GLY A 9 5.13 10.44 -7.59
N LEU A 10 5.43 10.86 -6.37
CA LEU A 10 6.79 11.02 -5.83
C LEU A 10 6.99 10.14 -4.60
N SER A 11 6.99 8.83 -4.78
CA SER A 11 7.37 7.86 -3.75
C SER A 11 8.40 6.87 -4.29
N MET A 12 9.11 6.20 -3.39
CA MET A 12 10.05 5.13 -3.77
C MET A 12 9.36 3.96 -4.48
N GLU A 13 8.03 3.88 -4.39
CA GLU A 13 7.20 2.87 -5.05
C GLU A 13 6.59 3.35 -6.39
N ARG A 14 7.09 4.48 -6.94
CA ARG A 14 6.60 5.07 -8.21
C ARG A 14 6.51 4.05 -9.37
N ASN A 15 7.53 3.23 -9.54
CA ASN A 15 7.58 2.25 -10.64
C ASN A 15 6.52 1.15 -10.46
N VAL A 16 6.27 0.73 -9.22
CA VAL A 16 5.22 -0.22 -8.87
C VAL A 16 3.84 0.39 -9.14
N SER A 17 3.65 1.64 -8.77
CA SER A 17 2.43 2.40 -9.01
C SER A 17 2.10 2.52 -10.50
N LEU A 18 3.08 2.90 -11.34
CA LEU A 18 2.89 2.99 -12.79
C LEU A 18 2.58 1.63 -13.42
N SER A 19 3.24 0.56 -12.97
CA SER A 19 2.98 -0.80 -13.44
C SER A 19 1.56 -1.26 -13.06
N SER A 20 1.16 -1.07 -11.79
CA SER A 20 -0.19 -1.36 -11.30
C SER A 20 -1.23 -0.55 -12.08
N GLY A 21 -1.02 0.76 -12.22
CA GLY A 21 -1.92 1.66 -12.97
C GLY A 21 -2.13 1.23 -14.41
N THR A 22 -1.05 0.86 -15.11
CA THR A 22 -1.10 0.32 -16.47
C THR A 22 -2.02 -0.91 -16.56
N ARG A 23 -1.82 -1.89 -15.67
CA ARG A 23 -2.60 -3.13 -15.67
C ARG A 23 -4.06 -2.89 -15.33
N ILE A 24 -4.34 -2.06 -14.32
CA ILE A 24 -5.70 -1.65 -13.94
C ILE A 24 -6.40 -0.94 -15.11
N CYS A 25 -5.73 0.04 -15.74
CA CYS A 25 -6.28 0.79 -16.87
C CYS A 25 -6.69 -0.15 -18.01
N ARG A 26 -5.78 -1.04 -18.43
CA ARG A 26 -6.06 -2.02 -19.48
C ARG A 26 -7.20 -2.98 -19.10
N ALA A 27 -7.23 -3.45 -17.85
CA ALA A 27 -8.29 -4.34 -17.37
C ALA A 27 -9.67 -3.68 -17.37
N LEU A 28 -9.75 -2.43 -16.89
CA LEU A 28 -11.01 -1.67 -16.91
C LEU A 28 -11.49 -1.36 -18.35
N ARG A 29 -10.57 -1.04 -19.26
CA ARG A 29 -10.88 -0.86 -20.67
C ARG A 29 -11.40 -2.14 -21.32
N ALA A 30 -10.78 -3.29 -21.03
CA ALA A 30 -11.24 -4.60 -21.51
C ALA A 30 -12.67 -4.94 -21.02
N ARG A 31 -13.12 -4.33 -19.92
CA ARG A 31 -14.49 -4.44 -19.40
C ARG A 31 -15.46 -3.36 -19.93
N GLY A 32 -15.02 -2.55 -20.90
CA GLY A 32 -15.86 -1.57 -21.58
C GLY A 32 -15.92 -0.20 -20.90
N HIS A 33 -15.04 0.10 -19.96
CA HIS A 33 -14.93 1.43 -19.38
C HIS A 33 -14.01 2.34 -20.22
N GLN A 34 -14.25 3.66 -20.17
CA GLN A 34 -13.34 4.68 -20.70
C GLN A 34 -12.31 5.01 -19.61
N ALA A 35 -11.28 4.15 -19.43
CA ALA A 35 -10.25 4.37 -18.46
C ALA A 35 -9.04 5.07 -19.08
N ALA A 36 -8.44 6.02 -18.35
CA ALA A 36 -7.23 6.72 -18.74
C ALA A 36 -6.21 6.76 -17.60
N LEU A 37 -4.94 6.42 -17.89
CA LEU A 37 -3.84 6.48 -16.94
C LEU A 37 -3.31 7.91 -16.84
N VAL A 38 -3.19 8.42 -15.62
CA VAL A 38 -2.70 9.77 -15.34
C VAL A 38 -1.63 9.70 -14.26
N ASP A 39 -0.47 10.28 -14.52
CA ASP A 39 0.57 10.43 -13.51
C ASP A 39 0.20 11.57 -12.55
N LEU A 40 0.18 11.29 -11.23
CA LEU A 40 -0.15 12.29 -10.22
C LEU A 40 0.76 13.53 -10.29
N PHE A 41 2.06 13.31 -10.43
CA PHE A 41 3.05 14.40 -10.37
C PHE A 41 3.32 15.05 -11.73
N LEU A 42 3.49 14.27 -12.80
CA LEU A 42 3.75 14.80 -14.15
C LEU A 42 2.48 15.30 -14.85
N GLY A 43 1.34 14.74 -14.48
CA GLY A 43 0.05 15.10 -15.09
C GLY A 43 -0.01 14.75 -16.58
N LEU A 44 -0.58 15.66 -17.35
CA LEU A 44 -0.78 15.52 -18.81
C LEU A 44 0.30 16.25 -19.63
N GLU A 45 1.50 16.45 -19.12
CA GLU A 45 2.54 17.19 -19.85
C GLU A 45 2.93 16.57 -21.21
N GLY A 46 2.77 15.26 -21.38
CA GLY A 46 3.04 14.55 -22.63
C GLY A 46 1.81 14.34 -23.53
N TYR A 47 0.65 14.86 -23.16
CA TYR A 47 -0.58 14.71 -23.92
C TYR A 47 -0.86 15.98 -24.74
N ASP A 48 -0.90 15.83 -26.07
CA ASP A 48 -1.12 16.95 -27.00
C ASP A 48 -2.61 17.27 -27.23
N GLY A 49 -3.53 16.40 -26.75
CA GLY A 49 -4.97 16.60 -26.84
C GLY A 49 -5.51 17.53 -25.77
N ALA A 50 -6.76 17.97 -25.94
CA ALA A 50 -7.48 18.66 -24.87
C ALA A 50 -7.70 17.71 -23.67
N PRO A 51 -7.59 18.16 -22.41
CA PRO A 51 -7.81 17.31 -21.23
C PRO A 51 -9.15 16.56 -21.28
N GLU A 52 -10.19 17.15 -21.87
CA GLU A 52 -11.51 16.55 -22.03
C GLU A 52 -11.53 15.30 -22.91
N SER A 53 -10.60 15.20 -23.86
CA SER A 53 -10.53 14.08 -24.82
C SER A 53 -9.73 12.88 -24.32
N ILE A 54 -9.17 12.94 -23.10
CA ILE A 54 -8.30 11.87 -22.57
C ILE A 54 -9.02 10.51 -22.50
N PHE A 55 -10.31 10.51 -22.20
CA PHE A 55 -11.12 9.29 -22.11
C PHE A 55 -11.40 8.65 -23.47
N ASP A 56 -11.30 9.42 -24.55
CA ASP A 56 -11.48 8.98 -25.93
C ASP A 56 -10.18 8.51 -26.58
N ALA A 57 -9.04 8.69 -25.88
CA ALA A 57 -7.75 8.20 -26.36
C ALA A 57 -7.79 6.68 -26.58
N PRO A 58 -7.36 6.17 -27.76
CA PRO A 58 -7.55 4.76 -28.15
C PRO A 58 -7.01 3.74 -27.15
N ASP A 59 -5.89 4.04 -26.50
CA ASP A 59 -5.22 3.18 -25.53
C ASP A 59 -5.41 3.67 -24.08
N GLY A 60 -6.11 4.81 -23.85
CA GLY A 60 -6.29 5.43 -22.54
C GLY A 60 -4.99 5.89 -21.90
N LEU A 61 -3.95 6.16 -22.70
CA LEU A 61 -2.59 6.51 -22.25
C LEU A 61 -1.98 5.46 -21.30
N CYS A 62 -2.43 4.21 -21.37
CA CYS A 62 -2.04 3.16 -20.42
C CYS A 62 -0.53 2.86 -20.43
N GLY A 63 0.18 3.21 -21.52
CA GLY A 63 1.62 2.98 -21.63
C GLY A 63 2.00 1.49 -21.49
N ASP A 64 3.29 1.22 -21.32
CA ASP A 64 3.82 -0.12 -21.06
C ASP A 64 4.88 -0.04 -19.95
N PHE A 65 4.41 0.22 -18.71
CA PHE A 65 5.27 0.32 -17.56
C PHE A 65 5.44 -1.05 -16.89
N SER A 66 6.68 -1.38 -16.57
CA SER A 66 7.07 -2.55 -15.77
C SER A 66 7.84 -2.09 -14.53
N VAL A 67 7.86 -2.92 -13.50
CA VAL A 67 8.65 -2.62 -12.30
C VAL A 67 10.12 -2.72 -12.67
N ALA A 68 10.84 -1.61 -12.56
CA ALA A 68 12.30 -1.59 -12.75
C ALA A 68 13.00 -2.24 -11.55
N ARG A 69 14.20 -2.79 -11.78
CA ARG A 69 15.03 -3.35 -10.71
C ARG A 69 15.66 -2.28 -9.82
N GLU A 70 15.81 -1.08 -10.35
CA GLU A 70 16.39 0.06 -9.67
C GLU A 70 15.30 0.94 -9.06
N GLU A 71 15.61 1.54 -7.93
CA GLU A 71 14.76 2.53 -7.30
C GLU A 71 14.57 3.75 -8.23
N PRO A 72 13.40 4.42 -8.18
CA PRO A 72 13.18 5.60 -9.00
C PRO A 72 14.06 6.76 -8.54
N ASP A 73 14.72 7.42 -9.48
CA ASP A 73 15.39 8.70 -9.23
C ASP A 73 14.33 9.82 -9.14
N LEU A 74 13.87 10.10 -7.91
CA LEU A 74 12.84 11.10 -7.67
C LEU A 74 13.29 12.51 -7.98
N ASP A 75 14.58 12.81 -7.91
CA ASP A 75 15.12 14.13 -8.27
C ASP A 75 15.12 14.32 -9.79
N ALA A 76 15.44 13.29 -10.55
CA ALA A 76 15.26 13.29 -12.00
C ALA A 76 13.79 13.46 -12.39
N VAL A 77 12.86 12.79 -11.68
CA VAL A 77 11.41 12.98 -11.90
C VAL A 77 10.98 14.42 -11.64
N ARG A 78 11.41 15.01 -10.50
CA ARG A 78 11.15 16.45 -10.22
C ARG A 78 11.73 17.36 -11.30
N ALA A 79 12.98 17.07 -11.70
CA ALA A 79 13.65 17.87 -12.72
C ALA A 79 13.02 17.77 -14.11
N SER A 80 12.35 16.65 -14.42
CA SER A 80 11.68 16.43 -15.72
C SER A 80 10.41 17.25 -15.89
N ARG A 81 9.74 17.65 -14.79
CA ARG A 81 8.50 18.42 -14.81
C ARG A 81 8.73 19.82 -15.41
N ARG A 82 7.95 20.18 -16.43
CA ARG A 82 8.17 21.41 -17.23
C ARG A 82 7.90 22.70 -16.44
N ASP A 83 6.82 22.74 -15.65
CA ASP A 83 6.43 23.95 -14.89
C ASP A 83 7.25 24.17 -13.61
N LYS A 84 8.13 23.22 -13.24
CA LYS A 84 8.97 23.27 -12.03
C LYS A 84 8.18 23.54 -10.73
N SER A 85 6.89 23.29 -10.73
CA SER A 85 6.02 23.46 -9.56
C SER A 85 6.29 22.36 -8.53
N GLU A 86 6.23 22.71 -7.24
CA GLU A 86 6.29 21.77 -6.12
C GLU A 86 4.92 21.13 -5.82
N ASN A 87 3.85 21.57 -6.50
CA ASN A 87 2.52 21.00 -6.32
C ASN A 87 2.53 19.52 -6.68
N ILE A 88 2.02 18.68 -5.78
CA ILE A 88 1.96 17.24 -6.02
C ILE A 88 1.06 16.88 -7.21
N PHE A 89 0.02 17.67 -7.48
CA PHE A 89 -0.85 17.51 -8.64
C PHE A 89 -0.22 18.18 -9.85
N GLY A 90 0.18 17.38 -10.84
CA GLY A 90 0.72 17.85 -12.10
C GLY A 90 -0.33 18.56 -12.96
N LYS A 91 0.13 19.00 -14.13
CA LYS A 91 -0.71 19.75 -15.09
C LYS A 91 -2.01 18.99 -15.39
N ASP A 92 -3.14 19.66 -15.24
CA ASP A 92 -4.50 19.20 -15.54
C ASP A 92 -4.99 17.95 -14.75
N VAL A 93 -4.24 17.42 -13.79
CA VAL A 93 -4.63 16.24 -13.00
C VAL A 93 -5.99 16.45 -12.33
N LEU A 94 -6.14 17.49 -11.52
CA LEU A 94 -7.40 17.76 -10.81
C LEU A 94 -8.56 18.00 -11.78
N ARG A 95 -8.29 18.64 -12.94
CA ARG A 95 -9.30 18.88 -13.98
C ARG A 95 -9.85 17.57 -14.54
N VAL A 96 -8.99 16.64 -14.95
CA VAL A 96 -9.44 15.35 -15.49
C VAL A 96 -10.04 14.45 -14.43
N CYS A 97 -9.53 14.48 -13.19
CA CYS A 97 -10.11 13.78 -12.05
C CYS A 97 -11.56 14.26 -11.78
N ALA A 98 -11.81 15.57 -11.85
CA ALA A 98 -13.13 16.14 -11.63
C ALA A 98 -14.13 15.80 -12.76
N MET A 99 -13.65 15.38 -13.94
CA MET A 99 -14.49 14.97 -15.08
C MET A 99 -14.78 13.46 -15.09
N ALA A 100 -14.09 12.69 -14.24
CA ALA A 100 -14.29 11.25 -14.14
C ALA A 100 -15.51 10.91 -13.27
N ASP A 101 -16.15 9.77 -13.56
CA ASP A 101 -17.14 9.20 -12.65
C ASP A 101 -16.50 8.72 -11.34
N VAL A 102 -15.22 8.31 -11.41
CA VAL A 102 -14.40 7.87 -10.28
C VAL A 102 -12.91 7.89 -10.64
N VAL A 103 -12.08 8.18 -9.64
CA VAL A 103 -10.62 8.04 -9.73
C VAL A 103 -10.20 6.72 -9.08
N PHE A 104 -9.62 5.80 -9.84
CA PHE A 104 -8.97 4.63 -9.28
C PHE A 104 -7.58 5.04 -8.79
N ILE A 105 -7.37 5.07 -7.47
CA ILE A 105 -6.08 5.40 -6.89
C ILE A 105 -5.19 4.16 -6.94
N ALA A 106 -4.19 4.18 -7.83
CA ALA A 106 -3.17 3.14 -7.98
C ALA A 106 -1.79 3.63 -7.51
N LEU A 107 -1.79 4.56 -6.56
CA LEU A 107 -0.61 5.10 -5.91
C LEU A 107 -0.13 4.17 -4.80
N HIS A 108 1.14 4.27 -4.43
CA HIS A 108 1.73 3.55 -3.30
C HIS A 108 2.62 4.49 -2.48
N GLY A 109 2.72 4.22 -1.17
CA GLY A 109 3.53 5.00 -0.25
C GLY A 109 3.00 6.42 -0.02
N ALA A 110 3.92 7.37 0.21
CA ALA A 110 3.59 8.76 0.50
C ALA A 110 2.72 9.40 -0.59
N CYS A 111 1.79 10.24 -0.19
CA CYS A 111 0.76 10.89 -1.01
C CYS A 111 -0.32 9.96 -1.58
N GLY A 112 -0.11 8.64 -1.60
CA GLY A 112 -1.12 7.66 -2.04
C GLY A 112 -1.86 7.03 -0.87
N GLU A 113 -1.10 6.50 0.11
CA GLU A 113 -1.64 5.71 1.23
C GLU A 113 -1.76 6.51 2.53
N ASP A 114 -1.29 7.76 2.58
CA ASP A 114 -1.26 8.62 3.78
C ASP A 114 -2.49 9.53 3.94
N GLY A 115 -3.51 9.36 3.12
CA GLY A 115 -4.76 10.10 3.18
C GLY A 115 -4.75 11.50 2.55
N ARG A 116 -3.61 12.03 2.12
CA ARG A 116 -3.51 13.42 1.62
C ARG A 116 -4.24 13.63 0.30
N VAL A 117 -4.07 12.73 -0.67
CA VAL A 117 -4.78 12.77 -1.96
C VAL A 117 -6.26 12.55 -1.74
N GLN A 118 -6.64 11.63 -0.86
CA GLN A 118 -8.02 11.34 -0.47
C GLN A 118 -8.69 12.59 0.11
N ALA A 119 -8.03 13.28 1.06
CA ALA A 119 -8.54 14.52 1.66
C ALA A 119 -8.73 15.64 0.61
N ALA A 120 -7.79 15.78 -0.32
CA ALA A 120 -7.93 16.76 -1.41
C ALA A 120 -9.14 16.42 -2.31
N PHE A 121 -9.35 15.15 -2.62
CA PHE A 121 -10.49 14.72 -3.43
C PHE A 121 -11.81 14.88 -2.70
N ASP A 122 -11.88 14.63 -1.39
CA ASP A 122 -13.08 14.86 -0.58
C ASP A 122 -13.48 16.34 -0.60
N LEU A 123 -12.52 17.27 -0.43
CA LEU A 123 -12.76 18.71 -0.49
C LEU A 123 -13.22 19.18 -1.87
N LEU A 124 -12.80 18.51 -2.94
CA LEU A 124 -13.15 18.84 -4.31
C LEU A 124 -14.40 18.08 -4.82
N GLY A 125 -14.98 17.19 -4.01
CA GLY A 125 -16.10 16.35 -4.40
C GLY A 125 -15.77 15.34 -5.52
N ILE A 126 -14.50 14.91 -5.61
CA ILE A 126 -14.02 13.95 -6.60
C ILE A 126 -14.17 12.53 -6.05
N PRO A 127 -15.00 11.65 -6.65
CA PRO A 127 -15.09 10.26 -6.19
C PRO A 127 -13.81 9.48 -6.48
N TYR A 128 -13.36 8.66 -5.53
CA TYR A 128 -12.15 7.83 -5.67
C TYR A 128 -12.36 6.44 -5.05
N THR A 129 -11.45 5.50 -5.36
CA THR A 129 -11.51 4.12 -4.86
C THR A 129 -10.80 3.95 -3.53
N GLY A 130 -11.26 2.96 -2.73
CA GLY A 130 -10.63 2.54 -1.48
C GLY A 130 -11.08 3.36 -0.28
N SER A 131 -10.24 3.35 0.75
CA SER A 131 -10.49 3.97 2.05
C SER A 131 -10.41 5.49 1.99
N GLY A 132 -11.17 6.16 2.86
CA GLY A 132 -11.13 7.61 3.04
C GLY A 132 -9.83 8.10 3.68
N TYR A 133 -9.69 9.43 3.76
CA TYR A 133 -8.47 10.08 4.23
C TYR A 133 -8.06 9.67 5.66
N LEU A 134 -9.01 9.56 6.59
CA LEU A 134 -8.73 9.26 7.99
C LEU A 134 -8.19 7.83 8.16
N GLY A 135 -8.90 6.84 7.63
CA GLY A 135 -8.48 5.44 7.70
C GLY A 135 -7.11 5.22 7.02
N SER A 136 -6.89 5.86 5.86
CA SER A 136 -5.59 5.80 5.16
C SER A 136 -4.46 6.41 5.99
N ALA A 137 -4.68 7.59 6.58
CA ALA A 137 -3.68 8.25 7.41
C ALA A 137 -3.33 7.45 8.67
N ILE A 138 -4.33 6.84 9.33
CA ILE A 138 -4.11 5.98 10.50
C ILE A 138 -3.36 4.71 10.10
N ALA A 139 -3.78 4.05 9.02
CA ALA A 139 -3.15 2.81 8.56
C ALA A 139 -1.66 3.00 8.21
N MET A 140 -1.28 4.16 7.69
CA MET A 140 0.11 4.51 7.39
C MET A 140 0.95 4.71 8.66
N ASP A 141 0.37 5.17 9.77
CA ASP A 141 1.04 5.36 11.05
C ASP A 141 1.00 4.06 11.88
N LYS A 142 2.14 3.35 11.94
CA LYS A 142 2.23 2.05 12.61
C LYS A 142 1.92 2.11 14.11
N ASP A 143 2.34 3.17 14.81
CA ASP A 143 2.06 3.35 16.23
C ASP A 143 0.58 3.61 16.49
N LEU A 144 -0.04 4.53 15.75
CA LEU A 144 -1.47 4.80 15.87
C LEU A 144 -2.31 3.57 15.53
N THR A 145 -1.98 2.90 14.42
CA THR A 145 -2.63 1.64 14.04
C THR A 145 -2.59 0.64 15.19
N LYS A 146 -1.38 0.35 15.72
CA LYS A 146 -1.22 -0.63 16.81
C LYS A 146 -1.98 -0.22 18.07
N ARG A 147 -1.96 1.05 18.47
CA ARG A 147 -2.72 1.55 19.62
C ARG A 147 -4.23 1.31 19.49
N LEU A 148 -4.77 1.48 18.28
CA LEU A 148 -6.19 1.30 18.02
C LEU A 148 -6.57 -0.19 17.96
N VAL A 149 -5.75 -1.03 17.37
CA VAL A 149 -6.11 -2.44 17.14
C VAL A 149 -5.69 -3.40 18.26
N ALA A 150 -4.68 -3.06 19.09
CA ALA A 150 -4.15 -3.92 20.15
C ALA A 150 -5.20 -4.39 21.18
N PRO A 151 -6.30 -3.66 21.48
CA PRO A 151 -7.36 -4.18 22.32
C PRO A 151 -8.16 -5.34 21.71
N TYR A 152 -8.06 -5.56 20.40
CA TYR A 152 -8.91 -6.48 19.64
C TYR A 152 -8.15 -7.60 18.95
N VAL A 153 -6.88 -7.38 18.59
CA VAL A 153 -6.03 -8.35 17.89
C VAL A 153 -4.64 -8.42 18.53
N THR A 154 -4.00 -9.58 18.41
CA THR A 154 -2.65 -9.75 18.96
C THR A 154 -1.64 -8.97 18.14
N THR A 155 -0.80 -8.17 18.80
CA THR A 155 0.33 -7.45 18.22
C THR A 155 1.60 -7.75 18.99
N ALA A 156 2.77 -7.67 18.36
CA ALA A 156 4.04 -7.67 19.08
C ALA A 156 4.08 -6.50 20.09
N LYS A 157 4.74 -6.68 21.23
CA LYS A 157 5.04 -5.57 22.15
C LYS A 157 5.87 -4.54 21.39
N TRP A 158 5.56 -3.26 21.57
CA TRP A 158 6.27 -2.19 20.86
C TRP A 158 6.44 -0.94 21.71
N ARG A 159 7.38 -0.12 21.31
CA ARG A 159 7.49 1.28 21.72
C ARG A 159 7.68 2.16 20.47
N ALA A 160 7.09 3.34 20.47
CA ALA A 160 7.30 4.34 19.45
C ALA A 160 8.00 5.55 20.04
N LEU A 161 9.04 6.02 19.35
CA LEU A 161 9.92 7.07 19.84
C LEU A 161 10.09 8.15 18.78
N LYS A 162 10.16 9.40 19.23
CA LYS A 162 10.80 10.50 18.48
C LYS A 162 12.17 10.72 19.12
N TYR A 163 13.21 10.77 18.32
CA TYR A 163 14.58 10.80 18.81
C TYR A 163 15.50 11.60 17.89
N THR A 164 16.67 11.91 18.40
CA THR A 164 17.77 12.57 17.69
C THR A 164 19.00 11.67 17.68
N ALA A 165 20.01 12.00 16.88
CA ALA A 165 21.19 11.15 16.71
C ALA A 165 22.00 10.92 17.99
N ASP A 166 22.00 11.88 18.91
CA ASP A 166 22.69 11.80 20.21
C ASP A 166 22.00 10.87 21.24
N GLU A 167 20.74 10.47 20.99
CA GLU A 167 19.98 9.56 21.86
C GLU A 167 20.11 8.09 21.43
N ILE A 168 20.70 7.80 20.26
CA ILE A 168 20.76 6.45 19.66
C ILE A 168 21.39 5.43 20.60
N ASP A 169 22.53 5.75 21.18
CA ASP A 169 23.26 4.83 22.06
C ASP A 169 22.45 4.45 23.31
N ALA A 170 21.80 5.44 23.94
CA ALA A 170 20.96 5.22 25.09
C ALA A 170 19.73 4.35 24.75
N ILE A 171 19.08 4.62 23.61
CA ILE A 171 17.95 3.82 23.14
C ILE A 171 18.37 2.38 22.85
N ALA A 172 19.54 2.20 22.23
CA ALA A 172 20.05 0.88 21.91
C ALA A 172 20.41 0.07 23.18
N ASP A 173 20.92 0.74 24.22
CA ASP A 173 21.23 0.10 25.53
C ASP A 173 19.96 -0.40 26.24
N GLU A 174 18.84 0.31 26.11
CA GLU A 174 17.57 -0.02 26.77
C GLU A 174 16.69 -0.99 25.95
N THR A 175 17.07 -1.32 24.71
CA THR A 175 16.25 -2.13 23.82
C THR A 175 16.39 -3.62 24.11
N GLU A 176 15.28 -4.31 24.38
CA GLU A 176 15.24 -5.77 24.50
C GLU A 176 15.50 -6.44 23.14
N LEU A 177 16.29 -7.50 23.14
CA LEU A 177 16.72 -8.23 21.94
C LEU A 177 16.19 -9.68 21.94
N PRO A 178 15.91 -10.28 20.78
CA PRO A 178 15.91 -9.66 19.44
C PRO A 178 14.71 -8.74 19.23
N CYS A 179 14.87 -7.71 18.38
CA CYS A 179 13.82 -6.76 18.08
C CYS A 179 13.76 -6.42 16.59
N VAL A 180 12.68 -5.75 16.18
CA VAL A 180 12.52 -5.14 14.86
C VAL A 180 12.50 -3.64 15.01
N VAL A 181 13.40 -2.95 14.33
CA VAL A 181 13.46 -1.48 14.25
C VAL A 181 12.93 -1.05 12.88
N LYS A 182 11.97 -0.15 12.84
CA LYS A 182 11.36 0.30 11.58
C LYS A 182 10.86 1.75 11.65
N PRO A 183 10.90 2.51 10.54
CA PRO A 183 10.26 3.82 10.45
C PRO A 183 8.76 3.71 10.75
N ASN A 184 8.19 4.73 11.41
CA ASN A 184 6.76 4.71 11.78
C ASN A 184 5.82 4.74 10.57
N ALA A 185 6.20 5.46 9.50
CA ALA A 185 5.31 5.79 8.37
C ALA A 185 5.93 5.49 7.00
N ASN A 186 6.55 4.33 6.83
CA ASN A 186 7.07 3.85 5.55
C ASN A 186 6.43 2.53 5.14
N GLY A 187 6.33 2.31 3.81
CA GLY A 187 5.90 1.06 3.18
C GLY A 187 7.07 0.19 2.71
N SER A 188 6.75 -0.94 2.04
CA SER A 188 7.68 -1.83 1.31
C SER A 188 8.89 -2.33 2.10
N SER A 189 8.78 -2.47 3.42
CA SER A 189 9.89 -2.88 4.32
C SER A 189 11.15 -1.99 4.24
N ILE A 190 11.03 -0.76 3.72
CA ILE A 190 12.15 0.19 3.62
C ILE A 190 12.53 0.66 5.02
N GLY A 191 13.81 0.50 5.39
CA GLY A 191 14.34 0.86 6.71
C GLY A 191 13.96 -0.11 7.83
N VAL A 192 13.42 -1.30 7.52
CA VAL A 192 13.11 -2.35 8.49
C VAL A 192 14.36 -3.18 8.75
N THR A 193 14.73 -3.32 10.02
CA THR A 193 15.88 -4.13 10.46
C THR A 193 15.48 -5.07 11.60
N ILE A 194 15.79 -6.35 11.45
CA ILE A 194 15.75 -7.32 12.55
C ILE A 194 17.09 -7.25 13.25
N ALA A 195 17.11 -6.80 14.51
CA ALA A 195 18.33 -6.58 15.28
C ALA A 195 18.49 -7.64 16.37
N HIS A 196 19.65 -8.29 16.40
CA HIS A 196 20.04 -9.28 17.40
C HIS A 196 21.09 -8.76 18.38
N THR A 197 21.70 -7.61 18.07
CA THR A 197 22.73 -6.97 18.87
C THR A 197 22.44 -5.48 19.05
N ARG A 198 23.01 -4.90 20.13
CA ARG A 198 22.96 -3.45 20.39
C ARG A 198 23.50 -2.63 19.19
N GLY A 199 24.60 -3.09 18.59
CA GLY A 199 25.20 -2.40 17.44
C GLY A 199 24.27 -2.37 16.21
N GLU A 200 23.52 -3.44 15.96
CA GLU A 200 22.51 -3.48 14.91
C GLU A 200 21.33 -2.55 15.20
N VAL A 201 20.90 -2.44 16.47
CA VAL A 201 19.87 -1.45 16.85
C VAL A 201 20.35 -0.03 16.58
N ALA A 202 21.59 0.31 16.99
CA ALA A 202 22.15 1.65 16.77
C ALA A 202 22.28 1.97 15.26
N ALA A 203 22.72 1.02 14.46
CA ALA A 203 22.80 1.17 13.01
C ALA A 203 21.41 1.37 12.38
N ALA A 204 20.42 0.56 12.78
CA ALA A 204 19.04 0.67 12.31
C ALA A 204 18.39 2.03 12.69
N LEU A 205 18.62 2.50 13.91
CA LEU A 205 18.15 3.82 14.34
C LEU A 205 18.79 4.93 13.52
N THR A 206 20.10 4.83 13.23
CA THR A 206 20.81 5.80 12.39
C THR A 206 20.20 5.85 10.99
N GLU A 207 19.87 4.71 10.39
CA GLU A 207 19.22 4.63 9.09
C GLU A 207 17.79 5.17 9.12
N CYS A 208 17.01 4.86 10.17
CA CYS A 208 15.65 5.35 10.29
C CYS A 208 15.53 6.88 10.33
N LEU A 209 16.56 7.61 10.76
CA LEU A 209 16.58 9.09 10.73
C LEU A 209 16.48 9.67 9.31
N HIS A 210 16.89 8.94 8.29
CA HIS A 210 16.71 9.35 6.88
C HIS A 210 15.25 9.37 6.45
N PHE A 211 14.38 8.60 7.12
CA PHE A 211 12.96 8.49 6.82
C PHE A 211 12.08 9.32 7.77
N GLY A 212 12.66 9.96 8.76
CA GLY A 212 11.97 10.79 9.74
C GLY A 212 12.41 10.49 11.16
N ALA A 213 12.06 11.37 12.08
CA ALA A 213 12.48 11.29 13.48
C ALA A 213 11.61 10.34 14.35
N GLN A 214 10.66 9.61 13.77
CA GLN A 214 9.80 8.69 14.50
C GLN A 214 10.06 7.25 14.09
N VAL A 215 10.37 6.40 15.08
CA VAL A 215 10.66 4.98 14.91
C VAL A 215 9.72 4.14 15.77
N VAL A 216 9.44 2.92 15.30
CA VAL A 216 8.80 1.85 16.06
C VAL A 216 9.82 0.75 16.30
N ILE A 217 9.99 0.35 17.55
CA ILE A 217 10.82 -0.79 17.97
C ILE A 217 9.87 -1.84 18.52
N GLU A 218 9.88 -3.03 17.93
CA GLU A 218 8.99 -4.13 18.27
C GLU A 218 9.74 -5.36 18.74
N GLN A 219 9.11 -6.14 19.59
CA GLN A 219 9.55 -7.50 19.86
C GLN A 219 9.60 -8.29 18.55
N TYR A 220 10.72 -8.97 18.29
CA TYR A 220 10.81 -9.90 17.17
C TYR A 220 9.93 -11.13 17.42
N ILE A 221 9.04 -11.42 16.48
CA ILE A 221 8.18 -12.61 16.50
C ILE A 221 8.68 -13.58 15.44
N HIS A 222 9.04 -14.79 15.86
CA HIS A 222 9.39 -15.87 14.94
C HIS A 222 8.15 -16.63 14.51
N GLY A 223 7.96 -16.81 13.20
CA GLY A 223 6.80 -17.49 12.65
C GLY A 223 6.76 -17.45 11.13
N ARG A 224 5.63 -17.86 10.57
CA ARG A 224 5.32 -17.82 9.13
C ARG A 224 4.73 -16.48 8.77
N GLU A 225 5.15 -15.90 7.67
CA GLU A 225 4.58 -14.65 7.16
C GLU A 225 3.36 -14.97 6.31
N LEU A 226 2.19 -14.53 6.77
CA LEU A 226 0.92 -14.68 6.07
C LEU A 226 0.26 -13.32 5.89
N GLN A 227 -0.35 -13.14 4.71
CA GLN A 227 -1.06 -11.92 4.39
C GLN A 227 -2.48 -12.25 4.00
N VAL A 228 -3.41 -11.32 4.27
CA VAL A 228 -4.83 -11.51 4.01
C VAL A 228 -5.42 -10.25 3.42
N GLY A 229 -5.83 -10.35 2.16
CA GLY A 229 -6.60 -9.32 1.49
C GLY A 229 -8.03 -9.26 2.04
N ILE A 230 -8.63 -8.10 1.93
CA ILE A 230 -10.05 -7.89 2.21
C ILE A 230 -10.72 -7.20 1.04
N LEU A 231 -11.90 -7.63 0.69
CA LEU A 231 -12.72 -7.02 -0.36
C LEU A 231 -14.17 -6.93 0.14
N ASP A 232 -14.76 -5.73 0.06
CA ASP A 232 -16.12 -5.47 0.54
C ASP A 232 -16.35 -5.89 2.02
N GLY A 233 -15.33 -5.72 2.86
CA GLY A 233 -15.39 -6.07 4.28
C GLY A 233 -15.28 -7.57 4.57
N LYS A 234 -14.95 -8.40 3.57
CA LYS A 234 -14.75 -9.85 3.71
C LYS A 234 -13.32 -10.22 3.38
N ALA A 235 -12.69 -10.97 4.27
CA ALA A 235 -11.35 -11.49 4.05
C ALA A 235 -11.33 -12.47 2.86
N LEU A 236 -10.27 -12.37 2.07
CA LEU A 236 -9.90 -13.30 1.01
C LEU A 236 -9.13 -14.49 1.61
N PRO A 237 -8.90 -15.58 0.87
CA PRO A 237 -8.04 -16.67 1.31
C PRO A 237 -6.62 -16.16 1.63
N ALA A 238 -6.05 -16.59 2.75
CA ALA A 238 -4.70 -16.18 3.14
C ALA A 238 -3.65 -16.63 2.12
N ILE A 239 -2.62 -15.83 1.94
CA ILE A 239 -1.42 -16.12 1.15
C ILE A 239 -0.20 -16.20 2.06
N GLU A 240 0.64 -17.21 1.88
CA GLU A 240 1.90 -17.36 2.59
C GLU A 240 3.06 -16.84 1.75
N ILE A 241 3.94 -16.09 2.40
CA ILE A 241 5.18 -15.59 1.83
C ILE A 241 6.35 -16.38 2.40
N ILE A 242 7.11 -17.04 1.54
CA ILE A 242 8.28 -17.84 1.90
C ILE A 242 9.51 -17.21 1.25
N PRO A 243 10.23 -16.29 1.92
CA PRO A 243 11.47 -15.73 1.37
C PRO A 243 12.52 -16.84 1.19
N LYS A 244 13.22 -16.86 0.06
CA LYS A 244 14.30 -17.82 -0.18
C LYS A 244 15.55 -17.49 0.62
N THR A 245 15.74 -16.24 0.98
CA THR A 245 16.86 -15.74 1.80
C THR A 245 16.39 -14.59 2.68
N GLY A 246 16.85 -14.53 3.93
CA GLY A 246 16.57 -13.42 4.84
C GLY A 246 15.10 -13.32 5.25
N PHE A 247 14.56 -12.10 5.16
CA PHE A 247 13.16 -11.78 5.41
C PHE A 247 12.54 -11.09 4.17
N TYR A 248 11.23 -10.84 4.17
CA TYR A 248 10.52 -10.25 3.02
C TYR A 248 10.78 -8.74 2.92
N ASP A 249 12.01 -8.38 2.51
CA ASP A 249 12.47 -7.02 2.28
C ASP A 249 12.06 -6.48 0.89
N TYR A 250 12.45 -5.25 0.58
CA TYR A 250 12.16 -4.61 -0.72
C TYR A 250 12.65 -5.45 -1.91
N ALA A 251 13.85 -5.99 -1.83
CA ALA A 251 14.41 -6.80 -2.91
C ALA A 251 13.61 -8.09 -3.12
N ASN A 252 13.24 -8.77 -2.02
CA ASN A 252 12.43 -9.98 -2.07
C ASN A 252 11.00 -9.73 -2.58
N LYS A 253 10.44 -8.52 -2.35
CA LYS A 253 9.09 -8.14 -2.83
C LYS A 253 9.00 -7.94 -4.34
N TYR A 254 10.04 -7.39 -4.96
CA TYR A 254 9.97 -6.95 -6.35
C TYR A 254 10.91 -7.70 -7.31
N GLN A 255 11.79 -8.58 -6.80
CA GLN A 255 12.60 -9.47 -7.64
C GLN A 255 11.87 -10.78 -7.92
N ALA A 256 11.61 -11.05 -9.19
CA ALA A 256 10.94 -12.29 -9.59
C ALA A 256 11.69 -13.53 -9.06
N GLY A 257 10.98 -14.36 -8.30
CA GLY A 257 11.50 -15.60 -7.75
C GLY A 257 12.36 -15.46 -6.49
N ALA A 258 12.42 -14.30 -5.84
CA ALA A 258 13.11 -14.10 -4.57
C ALA A 258 12.33 -14.63 -3.36
N ALA A 259 11.02 -14.65 -3.46
CA ALA A 259 10.11 -15.32 -2.53
C ALA A 259 9.23 -16.32 -3.28
N GLU A 260 8.72 -17.32 -2.58
CA GLU A 260 7.62 -18.18 -3.02
C GLU A 260 6.33 -17.67 -2.36
N GLU A 261 5.28 -17.51 -3.17
CA GLU A 261 3.98 -17.04 -2.74
C GLU A 261 2.98 -18.18 -2.96
N VAL A 262 2.37 -18.68 -1.87
CA VAL A 262 1.47 -19.84 -1.91
C VAL A 262 0.06 -19.40 -1.52
N CYS A 263 -0.85 -19.41 -2.48
CA CYS A 263 -2.26 -19.03 -2.28
C CYS A 263 -3.23 -20.09 -2.85
N PRO A 264 -4.19 -20.64 -2.07
CA PRO A 264 -4.36 -20.43 -0.62
C PRO A 264 -3.19 -20.97 0.19
N ALA A 265 -2.87 -20.32 1.31
CA ALA A 265 -1.81 -20.75 2.21
C ALA A 265 -2.10 -22.18 2.75
N PRO A 266 -1.10 -23.07 2.80
CA PRO A 266 -1.28 -24.42 3.35
C PRO A 266 -1.24 -24.40 4.88
N ILE A 267 -2.34 -23.93 5.50
CA ILE A 267 -2.51 -23.75 6.94
C ILE A 267 -3.75 -24.50 7.44
N PRO A 268 -3.81 -24.85 8.74
CA PRO A 268 -5.02 -25.40 9.34
C PRO A 268 -6.21 -24.44 9.22
N ALA A 269 -7.42 -24.99 9.08
CA ALA A 269 -8.65 -24.17 8.98
C ALA A 269 -8.86 -23.25 10.20
N GLU A 270 -8.38 -23.65 11.38
CA GLU A 270 -8.41 -22.81 12.59
C GLU A 270 -7.53 -21.55 12.45
N TRP A 271 -6.35 -21.68 11.81
CA TRP A 271 -5.47 -20.54 11.56
C TRP A 271 -6.09 -19.58 10.54
N GLU A 272 -6.65 -20.13 9.47
CA GLU A 272 -7.38 -19.36 8.44
C GLU A 272 -8.50 -18.53 9.09
N GLU A 273 -9.30 -19.14 9.99
CA GLU A 273 -10.38 -18.47 10.69
C GLU A 273 -9.87 -17.36 11.62
N LYS A 274 -8.77 -17.60 12.36
CA LYS A 274 -8.13 -16.57 13.21
C LYS A 274 -7.63 -15.39 12.39
N LEU A 275 -6.96 -15.64 11.26
CA LEU A 275 -6.47 -14.63 10.35
C LEU A 275 -7.61 -13.82 9.74
N ARG A 276 -8.66 -14.51 9.25
CA ARG A 276 -9.85 -13.87 8.70
C ARG A 276 -10.51 -12.95 9.73
N SER A 277 -10.77 -13.45 10.93
CA SER A 277 -11.38 -12.68 12.02
C SER A 277 -10.53 -11.47 12.44
N ALA A 278 -9.21 -11.63 12.54
CA ALA A 278 -8.29 -10.55 12.86
C ALA A 278 -8.30 -9.48 11.77
N THR A 279 -8.20 -9.87 10.50
CA THR A 279 -8.22 -8.95 9.34
C THR A 279 -9.50 -8.13 9.27
N GLU A 280 -10.67 -8.80 9.36
CA GLU A 280 -11.97 -8.13 9.35
C GLU A 280 -12.15 -7.19 10.56
N THR A 281 -11.57 -7.56 11.71
CA THR A 281 -11.60 -6.71 12.92
C THR A 281 -10.74 -5.47 12.74
N VAL A 282 -9.49 -5.60 12.27
CA VAL A 282 -8.60 -4.47 11.98
C VAL A 282 -9.24 -3.52 10.97
N PHE A 283 -9.78 -4.05 9.87
CA PHE A 283 -10.46 -3.28 8.84
C PHE A 283 -11.60 -2.43 9.41
N ARG A 284 -12.43 -3.02 10.27
CA ARG A 284 -13.56 -2.36 10.92
C ARG A 284 -13.12 -1.33 11.96
N VAL A 285 -12.11 -1.66 12.80
CA VAL A 285 -11.62 -0.75 13.86
C VAL A 285 -10.97 0.51 13.28
N LEU A 286 -10.30 0.39 12.14
CA LEU A 286 -9.67 1.51 11.46
C LEU A 286 -10.62 2.22 10.48
N GLU A 287 -11.89 1.85 10.44
CA GLU A 287 -12.91 2.42 9.54
C GLU A 287 -12.48 2.39 8.07
N LEU A 288 -11.79 1.33 7.66
CA LEU A 288 -11.37 1.16 6.27
C LEU A 288 -12.55 0.82 5.38
N SER A 289 -12.39 1.06 4.08
CA SER A 289 -13.43 0.85 3.09
C SER A 289 -12.92 0.08 1.89
N VAL A 290 -13.82 -0.72 1.30
CA VAL A 290 -13.70 -1.40 0.02
C VAL A 290 -12.65 -2.51 0.03
N TYR A 291 -11.36 -2.20 0.10
CA TYR A 291 -10.30 -3.19 0.06
C TYR A 291 -9.05 -2.74 0.83
N SER A 292 -8.30 -3.71 1.28
CA SER A 292 -6.99 -3.53 1.93
C SER A 292 -6.27 -4.88 2.01
N ARG A 293 -5.06 -4.92 2.61
CA ARG A 293 -4.34 -6.15 2.93
C ARG A 293 -3.71 -6.01 4.30
N ALA A 294 -3.99 -6.95 5.19
CA ALA A 294 -3.37 -7.06 6.50
C ALA A 294 -2.24 -8.09 6.49
N ASP A 295 -1.12 -7.77 7.12
CA ASP A 295 0.10 -8.55 7.15
C ASP A 295 0.33 -9.09 8.57
N PHE A 296 0.68 -10.39 8.69
CA PHE A 296 0.80 -11.10 9.95
C PHE A 296 2.07 -11.98 10.00
N ILE A 297 2.61 -12.15 11.21
CA ILE A 297 3.45 -13.31 11.53
C ILE A 297 2.62 -14.28 12.36
N VAL A 298 2.53 -15.53 11.93
CA VAL A 298 1.80 -16.59 12.64
C VAL A 298 2.79 -17.55 13.29
N THR A 299 2.74 -17.64 14.60
CA THR A 299 3.62 -18.51 15.39
C THR A 299 3.24 -20.00 15.26
N GLU A 300 4.09 -20.91 15.73
CA GLU A 300 3.87 -22.36 15.62
C GLU A 300 2.59 -22.85 16.30
N ASP A 301 2.08 -22.13 17.30
CA ASP A 301 0.82 -22.41 17.98
C ASP A 301 -0.41 -21.83 17.25
N GLY A 302 -0.20 -21.19 16.10
CA GLY A 302 -1.25 -20.59 15.28
C GLY A 302 -1.75 -19.24 15.80
N THR A 303 -0.98 -18.54 16.60
CA THR A 303 -1.31 -17.16 17.04
C THR A 303 -0.91 -16.16 15.97
N PRO A 304 -1.84 -15.39 15.35
CA PRO A 304 -1.52 -14.37 14.37
C PRO A 304 -1.12 -13.07 15.07
N TYR A 305 0.11 -12.63 14.85
CA TYR A 305 0.59 -11.31 15.28
C TYR A 305 0.44 -10.31 14.13
N PHE A 306 -0.47 -9.36 14.28
CA PHE A 306 -0.69 -8.30 13.31
C PHE A 306 0.54 -7.38 13.21
N LEU A 307 1.00 -7.12 11.99
CA LEU A 307 2.11 -6.23 11.67
C LEU A 307 1.65 -4.86 11.22
N GLU A 308 0.91 -4.81 10.12
CA GLU A 308 0.42 -3.60 9.47
C GLU A 308 -0.76 -3.91 8.55
N ILE A 309 -1.45 -2.86 8.07
CA ILE A 309 -2.48 -2.96 7.05
C ILE A 309 -2.22 -1.93 5.94
N ASN A 310 -2.30 -2.36 4.70
CA ASN A 310 -2.07 -1.55 3.52
C ASN A 310 -3.42 -1.20 2.88
N THR A 311 -3.70 0.09 2.72
CA THR A 311 -4.98 0.57 2.15
C THR A 311 -5.00 0.62 0.64
N LEU A 312 -3.84 0.67 -0.01
CA LEU A 312 -3.66 0.57 -1.47
C LEU A 312 -2.63 -0.53 -1.79
N PRO A 313 -2.96 -1.81 -1.52
CA PRO A 313 -2.03 -2.91 -1.80
C PRO A 313 -1.71 -3.00 -3.29
N GLY A 314 -0.57 -3.61 -3.62
CA GLY A 314 -0.14 -3.82 -5.00
C GLY A 314 -1.22 -4.50 -5.84
N MET A 315 -1.43 -3.98 -7.06
CA MET A 315 -2.49 -4.39 -7.97
C MET A 315 -1.97 -4.84 -9.34
N THR A 316 -0.73 -5.33 -9.43
CA THR A 316 -0.34 -6.10 -10.62
C THR A 316 -0.99 -7.49 -10.58
N PRO A 317 -1.20 -8.19 -11.70
CA PRO A 317 -1.77 -9.55 -11.67
C PRO A 317 -1.01 -10.56 -10.81
N THR A 318 0.26 -10.32 -10.55
CA THR A 318 1.13 -11.12 -9.68
C THR A 318 1.25 -10.58 -8.27
N SER A 319 0.57 -9.49 -7.92
CA SER A 319 0.50 -8.99 -6.55
C SER A 319 -0.41 -9.87 -5.69
N LEU A 320 -0.25 -9.80 -4.37
CA LEU A 320 -0.87 -10.72 -3.42
C LEU A 320 -2.41 -10.66 -3.45
N VAL A 321 -3.02 -9.48 -3.35
CA VAL A 321 -4.49 -9.34 -3.37
C VAL A 321 -5.12 -9.86 -4.67
N PRO A 322 -4.59 -9.60 -5.87
CA PRO A 322 -5.05 -10.28 -7.09
C PRO A 322 -4.92 -11.81 -7.07
N GLN A 323 -3.87 -12.37 -6.46
CA GLN A 323 -3.72 -13.83 -6.30
C GLN A 323 -4.76 -14.40 -5.33
N GLU A 324 -4.98 -13.76 -4.18
CA GLU A 324 -6.00 -14.12 -3.21
C GLU A 324 -7.41 -14.02 -3.81
N ALA A 325 -7.69 -12.97 -4.59
CA ALA A 325 -8.95 -12.82 -5.31
C ALA A 325 -9.14 -13.94 -6.35
N ALA A 326 -8.09 -14.30 -7.10
CA ALA A 326 -8.12 -15.41 -8.04
C ALA A 326 -8.40 -16.75 -7.34
N ALA A 327 -7.79 -17.00 -6.17
CA ALA A 327 -8.07 -18.17 -5.33
C ALA A 327 -9.53 -18.20 -4.84
N ALA A 328 -10.16 -17.03 -4.65
CA ALA A 328 -11.58 -16.88 -4.36
C ALA A 328 -12.49 -16.93 -5.61
N GLY A 329 -11.94 -17.22 -6.80
CA GLY A 329 -12.70 -17.28 -8.05
C GLY A 329 -13.00 -15.93 -8.69
N ILE A 330 -12.35 -14.83 -8.26
CA ILE A 330 -12.54 -13.47 -8.77
C ILE A 330 -11.39 -13.16 -9.75
N GLY A 331 -11.72 -13.04 -11.04
CA GLY A 331 -10.74 -12.69 -12.06
C GLY A 331 -10.23 -11.23 -11.92
N TYR A 332 -9.01 -10.94 -12.40
CA TYR A 332 -8.35 -9.65 -12.23
C TYR A 332 -9.19 -8.45 -12.71
N GLY A 333 -9.78 -8.54 -13.91
CA GLY A 333 -10.65 -7.47 -14.43
C GLY A 333 -11.91 -7.27 -13.57
N GLU A 334 -12.47 -8.36 -13.06
CA GLU A 334 -13.60 -8.31 -12.15
C GLU A 334 -13.23 -7.69 -10.80
N LEU A 335 -12.05 -8.01 -10.26
CA LEU A 335 -11.54 -7.37 -9.04
C LEU A 335 -11.44 -5.86 -9.20
N CYS A 336 -10.82 -5.38 -10.29
CA CYS A 336 -10.72 -3.94 -10.57
C CYS A 336 -12.10 -3.26 -10.65
N GLU A 337 -13.06 -3.89 -11.34
CA GLU A 337 -14.42 -3.36 -11.48
C GLU A 337 -15.20 -3.40 -10.16
N ARG A 338 -15.04 -4.46 -9.35
CA ARG A 338 -15.63 -4.55 -8.01
C ARG A 338 -15.10 -3.45 -7.10
N ILE A 339 -13.79 -3.17 -7.09
CA ILE A 339 -13.21 -2.06 -6.32
C ILE A 339 -13.86 -0.74 -6.72
N VAL A 340 -14.03 -0.46 -8.03
CA VAL A 340 -14.70 0.75 -8.53
C VAL A 340 -16.16 0.82 -8.04
N THR A 341 -16.93 -0.21 -8.29
CA THR A 341 -18.37 -0.21 -7.98
C THR A 341 -18.66 -0.18 -6.48
N SER A 342 -17.85 -0.88 -5.68
CA SER A 342 -17.94 -0.88 -4.23
C SER A 342 -17.58 0.48 -3.64
N SER A 343 -16.57 1.16 -4.20
CA SER A 343 -16.18 2.51 -3.77
C SER A 343 -17.29 3.52 -4.02
N LEU A 344 -17.90 3.50 -5.18
CA LEU A 344 -19.05 4.36 -5.50
C LEU A 344 -20.24 4.09 -4.58
N ARG A 345 -20.49 2.82 -4.22
CA ARG A 345 -21.55 2.44 -3.27
C ARG A 345 -21.24 2.95 -1.87
N ALA A 346 -20.02 2.68 -1.35
CA ALA A 346 -19.61 3.10 -0.01
C ALA A 346 -19.73 4.62 0.19
N ARG A 347 -19.33 5.41 -0.82
CA ARG A 347 -19.47 6.88 -0.79
C ARG A 347 -20.91 7.35 -0.78
N LYS A 348 -21.79 6.74 -1.57
CA LYS A 348 -23.25 7.06 -1.53
C LYS A 348 -23.87 6.78 -0.17
N GLU A 349 -23.34 5.82 0.55
CA GLU A 349 -23.80 5.42 1.90
C GLU A 349 -23.07 6.17 3.02
N GLY A 350 -22.16 7.09 2.71
CA GLY A 350 -21.37 7.85 3.68
C GLY A 350 -20.38 7.00 4.49
N ARG A 351 -19.92 5.88 3.91
CA ARG A 351 -18.98 4.92 4.55
C ARG A 351 -17.54 5.03 4.04
N ALA A 352 -17.25 5.95 3.13
CA ALA A 352 -15.91 6.19 2.56
C ALA A 352 -15.76 7.67 2.18
#